data_061041675676d5a0febcd4e04793e0b1
#
_entry.id   061041675676d5a0febcd4e04793e0b1
#
_cell.length_a   1.000
_cell.length_b   1.000
_cell.length_c   1.000
_cell.angle_alpha   90.00
_cell.angle_beta   90.00
_cell.angle_gamma   90.00
#
_symmetry.space_group_name_H-M   'P 1'
#
loop_
_entity.id
_entity.type
_entity.pdbx_description
1 polymer ?
#
loop_
_entity_poly.entity_id
_entity_poly.type
_entity_poly.pdbx_seq_one_letter_code
_entity_poly.pdbx_strand_id
1 'polypeptide(L)'
;MAKLRIAFSGIGAVGGYYGGMVAARYQGTIKADIFFIARGENLKAIREKGLQMQLGIRTIHTAPALATDNPAEIGPVDYLFCCTKSYDLEENIQQLKPVIGPETVIIPLLNGLDIEERIHNILPGQEVWKGCVYIGSRLTEPGVVEKFSLKERIFFGNKDANKDKQTELLKLLMYARLNAFNPADIDLHIWKKFFMISTAATATSFFNQPIDEVLAQ
;
A
#
# COMPACT_ATOMS: atom_id res chain seq x y z
N MET A 1 4.02 6.44 -24.94
CA MET A 1 4.54 5.75 -23.75
C MET A 1 3.65 4.56 -23.48
N ALA A 2 4.22 3.43 -23.07
CA ALA A 2 3.42 2.29 -22.65
C ALA A 2 2.58 2.69 -21.41
N LYS A 3 1.44 2.04 -21.23
CA LYS A 3 0.55 2.26 -20.09
C LYS A 3 1.18 1.66 -18.85
N LEU A 4 1.31 2.43 -17.74
CA LEU A 4 1.85 1.93 -16.49
C LEU A 4 0.97 0.85 -15.90
N ARG A 5 1.57 -0.16 -15.31
CA ARG A 5 0.92 -1.30 -14.67
C ARG A 5 1.24 -1.28 -13.18
N ILE A 6 0.23 -1.09 -12.34
CA ILE A 6 0.40 -0.91 -10.89
C ILE A 6 -0.47 -1.91 -10.14
N ALA A 7 0.13 -2.73 -9.32
CA ALA A 7 -0.60 -3.69 -8.50
C ALA A 7 -0.55 -3.32 -7.01
N PHE A 8 -1.67 -3.55 -6.34
CA PHE A 8 -1.78 -3.49 -4.89
C PHE A 8 -2.13 -4.87 -4.37
N SER A 9 -1.26 -5.44 -3.55
CA SER A 9 -1.50 -6.72 -2.86
C SER A 9 -1.93 -6.48 -1.43
N GLY A 10 -3.04 -7.11 -1.03
CA GLY A 10 -3.62 -6.92 0.28
C GLY A 10 -4.59 -5.73 0.33
N ILE A 11 -5.77 -5.89 -0.26
CA ILE A 11 -6.82 -4.85 -0.31
C ILE A 11 -7.60 -4.84 1.02
N GLY A 12 -6.88 -4.53 2.09
CA GLY A 12 -7.42 -4.24 3.42
C GLY A 12 -7.55 -2.73 3.65
N ALA A 13 -7.37 -2.29 4.90
CA ALA A 13 -7.48 -0.88 5.29
C ALA A 13 -6.49 0.03 4.52
N VAL A 14 -5.21 -0.37 4.46
CA VAL A 14 -4.15 0.42 3.81
C VAL A 14 -4.23 0.28 2.29
N GLY A 15 -4.14 -0.95 1.78
CA GLY A 15 -4.14 -1.19 0.34
C GLY A 15 -5.45 -0.79 -0.33
N GLY A 16 -6.58 -0.95 0.36
CA GLY A 16 -7.87 -0.50 -0.14
C GLY A 16 -7.95 1.03 -0.24
N TYR A 17 -7.42 1.77 0.74
CA TYR A 17 -7.40 3.22 0.63
C TYR A 17 -6.44 3.70 -0.48
N TYR A 18 -5.15 3.34 -0.41
CA TYR A 18 -4.17 3.84 -1.38
C TYR A 18 -4.44 3.31 -2.78
N GLY A 19 -4.70 2.00 -2.92
CA GLY A 19 -5.05 1.39 -4.19
C GLY A 19 -6.36 1.94 -4.75
N GLY A 20 -7.35 2.14 -3.90
CA GLY A 20 -8.64 2.72 -4.28
C GLY A 20 -8.51 4.16 -4.80
N MET A 21 -7.74 5.02 -4.14
CA MET A 21 -7.49 6.39 -4.60
C MET A 21 -6.77 6.42 -5.96
N VAL A 22 -5.77 5.55 -6.14
CA VAL A 22 -5.07 5.42 -7.43
C VAL A 22 -6.01 4.87 -8.49
N ALA A 23 -6.78 3.82 -8.19
CA ALA A 23 -7.74 3.26 -9.13
C ALA A 23 -8.80 4.29 -9.55
N ALA A 24 -9.41 5.00 -8.60
CA ALA A 24 -10.40 6.03 -8.89
C ALA A 24 -9.88 7.13 -9.81
N ARG A 25 -8.58 7.46 -9.71
CA ARG A 25 -7.96 8.50 -10.53
C ARG A 25 -7.63 8.03 -11.94
N TYR A 26 -7.24 6.76 -12.09
CA TYR A 26 -6.74 6.24 -13.36
C TYR A 26 -7.72 5.34 -14.10
N GLN A 27 -8.87 5.00 -13.49
CA GLN A 27 -9.92 4.21 -14.12
C GLN A 27 -10.34 4.81 -15.47
N GLY A 28 -10.31 3.99 -16.52
CA GLY A 28 -10.66 4.42 -17.88
C GLY A 28 -9.63 5.32 -18.57
N THR A 29 -8.46 5.56 -17.99
CA THR A 29 -7.41 6.37 -18.61
C THR A 29 -6.43 5.50 -19.40
N ILE A 30 -5.69 6.15 -20.33
CA ILE A 30 -4.59 5.51 -21.06
C ILE A 30 -3.25 5.55 -20.30
N LYS A 31 -3.22 6.12 -19.08
CA LYS A 31 -1.98 6.36 -18.33
C LYS A 31 -1.54 5.18 -17.49
N ALA A 32 -2.47 4.54 -16.79
CA ALA A 32 -2.15 3.41 -15.94
C ALA A 32 -3.32 2.42 -15.84
N ASP A 33 -2.99 1.13 -15.70
CA ASP A 33 -3.88 0.06 -15.27
C ASP A 33 -3.57 -0.28 -13.81
N ILE A 34 -4.62 -0.34 -13.01
CA ILE A 34 -4.51 -0.63 -11.58
C ILE A 34 -5.10 -1.99 -11.30
N PHE A 35 -4.33 -2.85 -10.65
CA PHE A 35 -4.67 -4.23 -10.35
C PHE A 35 -4.80 -4.42 -8.84
N PHE A 36 -5.82 -5.15 -8.41
CA PHE A 36 -6.01 -5.51 -7.01
C PHE A 36 -5.81 -7.00 -6.82
N ILE A 37 -4.91 -7.37 -5.92
CA ILE A 37 -4.70 -8.75 -5.48
C ILE A 37 -5.32 -8.87 -4.10
N ALA A 38 -6.46 -9.56 -4.04
CA ALA A 38 -7.29 -9.73 -2.86
C ALA A 38 -7.81 -11.16 -2.79
N ARG A 39 -8.40 -11.56 -1.66
CA ARG A 39 -8.92 -12.92 -1.47
C ARG A 39 -10.26 -12.92 -0.72
N GLY A 40 -10.95 -14.05 -0.79
CA GLY A 40 -12.17 -14.33 -0.01
C GLY A 40 -13.33 -13.37 -0.33
N GLU A 41 -14.16 -13.08 0.67
CA GLU A 41 -15.35 -12.24 0.52
C GLU A 41 -15.02 -10.81 0.08
N ASN A 42 -13.83 -10.30 0.45
CA ASN A 42 -13.40 -8.98 0.01
C ASN A 42 -13.18 -8.93 -1.51
N LEU A 43 -12.52 -9.93 -2.07
CA LEU A 43 -12.34 -10.05 -3.53
C LEU A 43 -13.69 -10.18 -4.23
N LYS A 44 -14.58 -11.02 -3.72
CA LYS A 44 -15.93 -11.21 -4.28
C LYS A 44 -16.70 -9.89 -4.33
N ALA A 45 -16.73 -9.15 -3.22
CA ALA A 45 -17.40 -7.85 -3.15
C ALA A 45 -16.79 -6.83 -4.13
N ILE A 46 -15.45 -6.78 -4.25
CA ILE A 46 -14.76 -5.88 -5.19
C ILE A 46 -15.10 -6.24 -6.65
N ARG A 47 -15.16 -7.53 -7.00
CA ARG A 47 -15.54 -7.98 -8.35
C ARG A 47 -16.99 -7.63 -8.69
N GLU A 48 -17.90 -7.76 -7.75
CA GLU A 48 -19.34 -7.53 -7.97
C GLU A 48 -19.73 -6.04 -7.96
N LYS A 49 -19.14 -5.26 -7.05
CA LYS A 49 -19.62 -3.90 -6.72
C LYS A 49 -18.52 -2.82 -6.84
N GLY A 50 -17.27 -3.22 -7.11
CA GLY A 50 -16.12 -2.33 -6.99
C GLY A 50 -15.70 -2.13 -5.53
N LEU A 51 -14.71 -1.26 -5.34
CA LEU A 51 -14.25 -0.84 -4.02
C LEU A 51 -14.91 0.49 -3.66
N GLN A 52 -15.48 0.55 -2.47
CA GLN A 52 -16.06 1.76 -1.89
C GLN A 52 -15.10 2.33 -0.83
N MET A 53 -14.82 3.62 -0.91
CA MET A 53 -14.05 4.36 0.09
C MET A 53 -14.90 5.42 0.75
N GLN A 54 -15.05 5.34 2.07
CA GLN A 54 -15.74 6.32 2.89
C GLN A 54 -14.73 7.32 3.48
N LEU A 55 -14.83 8.58 3.06
CA LEU A 55 -13.88 9.66 3.40
C LEU A 55 -14.62 10.79 4.12
N GLY A 56 -15.00 10.57 5.37
CA GLY A 56 -15.92 11.42 6.10
C GLY A 56 -17.30 11.45 5.42
N ILE A 57 -17.74 12.62 4.95
CA ILE A 57 -19.05 12.78 4.26
C ILE A 57 -19.00 12.37 2.78
N ARG A 58 -17.85 12.04 2.25
CA ARG A 58 -17.70 11.66 0.83
C ARG A 58 -17.54 10.17 0.69
N THR A 59 -18.19 9.62 -0.33
CA THR A 59 -18.00 8.23 -0.75
C THR A 59 -17.46 8.23 -2.18
N ILE A 60 -16.41 7.44 -2.41
CA ILE A 60 -15.80 7.21 -3.72
C ILE A 60 -15.99 5.75 -4.07
N HIS A 61 -16.54 5.47 -5.25
CA HIS A 61 -16.62 4.13 -5.82
C HIS A 61 -15.61 4.01 -6.95
N THR A 62 -14.91 2.90 -7.00
CA THR A 62 -13.93 2.61 -8.05
C THR A 62 -13.84 1.13 -8.32
N ALA A 63 -13.39 0.79 -9.53
CA ALA A 63 -13.03 -0.56 -9.89
C ALA A 63 -11.60 -0.58 -10.45
N PRO A 64 -10.78 -1.59 -10.11
CA PRO A 64 -9.50 -1.81 -10.75
C PRO A 64 -9.70 -2.31 -12.19
N ALA A 65 -8.64 -2.33 -12.98
CA ALA A 65 -8.64 -3.00 -14.29
C ALA A 65 -8.90 -4.50 -14.16
N LEU A 66 -8.38 -5.10 -13.07
CA LEU A 66 -8.67 -6.49 -12.67
C LEU A 66 -8.52 -6.61 -11.15
N ALA A 67 -9.44 -7.35 -10.52
CA ALA A 67 -9.32 -7.82 -9.14
C ALA A 67 -9.25 -9.35 -9.15
N THR A 68 -8.19 -9.92 -8.56
CA THR A 68 -7.94 -11.36 -8.61
C THR A 68 -7.20 -11.86 -7.36
N ASP A 69 -7.32 -13.14 -7.08
CA ASP A 69 -6.50 -13.91 -6.14
C ASP A 69 -5.41 -14.73 -6.84
N ASN A 70 -5.40 -14.71 -8.18
CA ASN A 70 -4.40 -15.35 -9.02
C ASN A 70 -3.48 -14.29 -9.70
N PRO A 71 -2.31 -13.98 -9.16
CA PRO A 71 -1.40 -12.98 -9.73
C PRO A 71 -0.98 -13.28 -11.17
N ALA A 72 -0.99 -14.54 -11.61
CA ALA A 72 -0.63 -14.91 -12.97
C ALA A 72 -1.56 -14.31 -14.05
N GLU A 73 -2.80 -13.99 -13.69
CA GLU A 73 -3.74 -13.32 -14.61
C GLU A 73 -3.33 -11.87 -14.91
N ILE A 74 -2.51 -11.26 -14.06
CA ILE A 74 -2.02 -9.90 -14.23
C ILE A 74 -0.74 -9.90 -15.08
N GLY A 75 0.23 -10.76 -14.77
CA GLY A 75 1.58 -10.69 -15.33
C GLY A 75 2.40 -9.53 -14.78
N PRO A 76 3.65 -9.34 -15.26
CA PRO A 76 4.59 -8.34 -14.71
C PRO A 76 4.02 -6.92 -14.66
N VAL A 77 4.32 -6.20 -13.56
CA VAL A 77 3.90 -4.81 -13.32
C VAL A 77 5.11 -3.90 -13.13
N ASP A 78 4.92 -2.58 -13.32
CA ASP A 78 5.98 -1.59 -13.08
C ASP A 78 6.16 -1.32 -11.58
N TYR A 79 5.04 -1.19 -10.85
CA TYR A 79 5.03 -0.94 -9.40
C TYR A 79 4.11 -1.92 -8.68
N LEU A 80 4.64 -2.54 -7.63
CA LEU A 80 3.92 -3.48 -6.77
C LEU A 80 3.89 -2.96 -5.33
N PHE A 81 2.73 -2.51 -4.88
CA PHE A 81 2.52 -2.12 -3.48
C PHE A 81 2.11 -3.33 -2.65
N CYS A 82 2.91 -3.68 -1.64
CA CYS A 82 2.59 -4.72 -0.67
C CYS A 82 1.94 -4.10 0.56
N CYS A 83 0.69 -4.47 0.84
CA CYS A 83 -0.14 -3.91 1.91
C CYS A 83 -0.72 -4.98 2.84
N THR A 84 -0.17 -6.18 2.80
CA THR A 84 -0.52 -7.29 3.70
C THR A 84 -0.04 -7.04 5.11
N LYS A 85 -0.34 -7.93 6.04
CA LYS A 85 0.26 -7.89 7.38
C LYS A 85 1.69 -8.43 7.32
N SER A 86 2.55 -7.97 8.23
CA SER A 86 3.97 -8.35 8.23
C SER A 86 4.21 -9.86 8.45
N TYR A 87 3.30 -10.53 9.13
CA TYR A 87 3.37 -11.98 9.34
C TYR A 87 2.97 -12.81 8.10
N ASP A 88 2.30 -12.20 7.10
CA ASP A 88 1.95 -12.80 5.82
C ASP A 88 2.96 -12.46 4.71
N LEU A 89 4.02 -11.70 5.00
CA LEU A 89 4.89 -11.09 3.97
C LEU A 89 5.54 -12.14 3.09
N GLU A 90 6.20 -13.13 3.67
CA GLU A 90 6.98 -14.13 2.93
C GLU A 90 6.09 -14.96 2.00
N GLU A 91 4.96 -15.43 2.53
CA GLU A 91 3.99 -16.18 1.73
C GLU A 91 3.44 -15.29 0.60
N ASN A 92 3.10 -14.05 0.91
CA ASN A 92 2.59 -13.10 -0.07
C ASN A 92 3.59 -12.84 -1.19
N ILE A 93 4.87 -12.59 -0.87
CA ILE A 93 5.93 -12.37 -1.88
C ILE A 93 6.12 -13.60 -2.76
N GLN A 94 6.06 -14.81 -2.21
CA GLN A 94 6.13 -16.04 -3.02
C GLN A 94 4.96 -16.14 -4.01
N GLN A 95 3.74 -15.83 -3.57
CA GLN A 95 2.55 -15.82 -4.43
C GLN A 95 2.60 -14.74 -5.51
N LEU A 96 3.28 -13.62 -5.23
CA LEU A 96 3.37 -12.46 -6.13
C LEU A 96 4.44 -12.61 -7.24
N LYS A 97 5.25 -13.66 -7.25
CA LYS A 97 6.28 -13.87 -8.28
C LYS A 97 5.78 -13.71 -9.72
N PRO A 98 4.56 -14.14 -10.11
CA PRO A 98 4.07 -13.95 -11.46
C PRO A 98 3.89 -12.48 -11.89
N VAL A 99 3.75 -11.53 -10.95
CA VAL A 99 3.62 -10.09 -11.25
C VAL A 99 4.95 -9.34 -11.10
N ILE A 100 6.02 -10.02 -10.69
CA ILE A 100 7.33 -9.44 -10.47
C ILE A 100 8.22 -9.76 -11.67
N GLY A 101 8.52 -8.74 -12.47
CA GLY A 101 9.51 -8.80 -13.56
C GLY A 101 10.83 -8.14 -13.15
N PRO A 102 11.85 -8.18 -14.01
CA PRO A 102 13.16 -7.58 -13.74
C PRO A 102 13.10 -6.08 -13.41
N GLU A 103 12.16 -5.36 -14.01
CA GLU A 103 12.00 -3.91 -13.84
C GLU A 103 10.94 -3.53 -12.79
N THR A 104 10.28 -4.51 -12.18
CA THR A 104 9.26 -4.25 -11.16
C THR A 104 9.87 -3.66 -9.91
N VAL A 105 9.32 -2.56 -9.43
CA VAL A 105 9.66 -1.99 -8.13
C VAL A 105 8.66 -2.45 -7.09
N ILE A 106 9.15 -3.06 -6.01
CA ILE A 106 8.33 -3.48 -4.87
C ILE A 106 8.35 -2.38 -3.81
N ILE A 107 7.16 -1.95 -3.37
CA ILE A 107 7.00 -0.89 -2.37
C ILE A 107 6.15 -1.43 -1.21
N PRO A 108 6.76 -1.94 -0.15
CA PRO A 108 6.04 -2.40 1.02
C PRO A 108 5.49 -1.22 1.83
N LEU A 109 4.20 -1.26 2.16
CA LEU A 109 3.54 -0.30 3.07
C LEU A 109 3.24 -0.91 4.44
N LEU A 110 4.02 -1.93 4.82
CA LEU A 110 3.92 -2.62 6.09
C LEU A 110 4.65 -1.86 7.20
N ASN A 111 4.34 -2.22 8.44
CA ASN A 111 5.10 -1.76 9.60
C ASN A 111 6.27 -2.72 9.86
N GLY A 112 7.44 -2.19 10.19
CA GLY A 112 8.66 -2.95 10.48
C GLY A 112 9.89 -2.21 9.94
N LEU A 113 11.06 -2.61 10.43
CA LEU A 113 12.37 -2.09 9.98
C LEU A 113 13.05 -3.06 9.00
N ASP A 114 12.70 -4.32 9.06
CA ASP A 114 13.32 -5.47 8.39
C ASP A 114 12.63 -5.89 7.09
N ILE A 115 11.60 -5.16 6.68
CA ILE A 115 10.73 -5.57 5.56
C ILE A 115 11.50 -5.70 4.24
N GLU A 116 12.39 -4.76 3.94
CA GLU A 116 13.22 -4.80 2.73
C GLU A 116 14.15 -6.02 2.74
N GLU A 117 14.84 -6.27 3.86
CA GLU A 117 15.72 -7.42 4.03
C GLU A 117 14.97 -8.74 3.85
N ARG A 118 13.79 -8.88 4.45
CA ARG A 118 12.93 -10.06 4.31
C ARG A 118 12.50 -10.30 2.87
N ILE A 119 12.22 -9.23 2.11
CA ILE A 119 11.91 -9.35 0.67
C ILE A 119 13.15 -9.82 -0.09
N HIS A 120 14.34 -9.25 0.16
CA HIS A 120 15.56 -9.62 -0.51
C HIS A 120 16.01 -11.06 -0.21
N ASN A 121 15.67 -11.61 0.97
CA ASN A 121 15.91 -13.01 1.29
C ASN A 121 15.13 -13.98 0.38
N ILE A 122 14.00 -13.52 -0.18
CA ILE A 122 13.14 -14.31 -1.09
C ILE A 122 13.47 -13.99 -2.55
N LEU A 123 13.76 -12.74 -2.85
CA LEU A 123 14.01 -12.19 -4.18
C LEU A 123 15.33 -11.41 -4.20
N PRO A 124 16.46 -12.09 -4.17
CA PRO A 124 17.77 -11.44 -4.24
C PRO A 124 17.90 -10.57 -5.49
N GLY A 125 18.33 -9.32 -5.33
CA GLY A 125 18.57 -8.38 -6.42
C GLY A 125 17.33 -7.69 -6.99
N GLN A 126 16.12 -7.99 -6.49
CA GLN A 126 14.91 -7.26 -6.89
C GLN A 126 14.95 -5.82 -6.36
N GLU A 127 14.49 -4.87 -7.18
CA GLU A 127 14.39 -3.47 -6.76
C GLU A 127 13.27 -3.31 -5.72
N VAL A 128 13.63 -2.89 -4.50
CA VAL A 128 12.71 -2.61 -3.41
C VAL A 128 12.90 -1.16 -2.96
N TRP A 129 11.80 -0.40 -2.89
CA TRP A 129 11.81 0.94 -2.31
C TRP A 129 11.12 0.91 -0.96
N LYS A 130 11.79 1.40 0.06
CA LYS A 130 11.19 1.51 1.39
C LYS A 130 9.93 2.37 1.35
N GLY A 131 8.92 1.99 2.12
CA GLY A 131 7.67 2.72 2.20
C GLY A 131 7.08 2.74 3.60
N CYS A 132 6.47 3.83 3.97
CA CYS A 132 5.66 3.89 5.18
C CYS A 132 4.47 4.83 5.02
N VAL A 133 3.40 4.53 5.76
CA VAL A 133 2.16 5.31 5.71
C VAL A 133 1.71 5.71 7.10
N TYR A 134 1.17 6.91 7.20
CA TYR A 134 0.44 7.38 8.38
C TYR A 134 -1.01 7.56 7.95
N ILE A 135 -1.89 6.70 8.42
CA ILE A 135 -3.30 6.72 8.09
C ILE A 135 -4.10 6.00 9.17
N GLY A 136 -5.24 6.54 9.52
CA GLY A 136 -6.29 5.84 10.25
C GLY A 136 -7.36 5.40 9.26
N SER A 137 -7.37 4.11 8.96
CA SER A 137 -8.35 3.48 8.06
C SER A 137 -8.67 2.08 8.55
N ARG A 138 -9.85 1.59 8.17
CA ARG A 138 -10.29 0.21 8.45
C ARG A 138 -11.13 -0.33 7.30
N LEU A 139 -11.12 -1.64 7.15
CA LEU A 139 -12.08 -2.37 6.33
C LEU A 139 -13.32 -2.58 7.21
N THR A 140 -14.42 -1.92 6.90
CA THR A 140 -15.67 -2.01 7.66
C THR A 140 -16.51 -3.20 7.24
N GLU A 141 -16.50 -3.48 5.94
CA GLU A 141 -17.20 -4.58 5.30
C GLU A 141 -16.38 -5.05 4.08
N PRO A 142 -16.62 -6.26 3.54
CA PRO A 142 -16.02 -6.66 2.27
C PRO A 142 -16.27 -5.60 1.18
N GLY A 143 -15.21 -5.11 0.55
CA GLY A 143 -15.28 -4.06 -0.47
C GLY A 143 -15.47 -2.63 0.05
N VAL A 144 -15.50 -2.40 1.38
CA VAL A 144 -15.73 -1.06 1.96
C VAL A 144 -14.60 -0.66 2.89
N VAL A 145 -13.89 0.41 2.54
CA VAL A 145 -12.79 0.98 3.34
C VAL A 145 -13.21 2.34 3.87
N GLU A 146 -13.13 2.53 5.17
CA GLU A 146 -13.33 3.81 5.83
C GLU A 146 -11.99 4.44 6.20
N LYS A 147 -11.78 5.71 5.85
CA LYS A 147 -10.71 6.55 6.37
C LYS A 147 -11.28 7.50 7.42
N PHE A 148 -10.88 7.33 8.67
CA PHE A 148 -11.32 8.16 9.79
C PHE A 148 -10.29 9.20 10.22
N SER A 149 -9.00 9.05 9.85
CA SER A 149 -8.00 10.08 10.14
C SER A 149 -8.20 11.32 9.27
N LEU A 150 -7.99 12.51 9.84
CA LEU A 150 -8.07 13.77 9.10
C LEU A 150 -6.99 13.87 8.01
N LYS A 151 -5.78 13.42 8.32
CA LYS A 151 -4.64 13.45 7.41
C LYS A 151 -4.12 12.05 7.16
N GLU A 152 -3.59 11.83 5.97
CA GLU A 152 -2.76 10.67 5.63
C GLU A 152 -1.46 11.15 5.01
N ARG A 153 -0.44 10.32 5.07
CA ARG A 153 0.84 10.54 4.38
C ARG A 153 1.39 9.20 3.91
N ILE A 154 1.95 9.20 2.71
CA ILE A 154 2.74 8.08 2.20
C ILE A 154 4.14 8.59 1.90
N PHE A 155 5.14 7.96 2.49
CA PHE A 155 6.55 8.18 2.24
C PHE A 155 7.10 6.94 1.54
N PHE A 156 7.90 7.15 0.51
CA PHE A 156 8.58 6.06 -0.19
C PHE A 156 9.89 6.54 -0.78
N GLY A 157 10.80 5.62 -1.03
CA GLY A 157 12.05 5.93 -1.72
C GLY A 157 13.11 4.86 -1.55
N ASN A 158 14.17 5.04 -2.32
CA ASN A 158 15.44 4.33 -2.20
C ASN A 158 16.54 5.29 -2.65
N LYS A 159 17.54 5.52 -1.80
CA LYS A 159 18.63 6.49 -2.06
C LYS A 159 19.45 6.16 -3.29
N ASP A 160 19.56 4.86 -3.61
CA ASP A 160 20.39 4.33 -4.69
C ASP A 160 19.61 4.11 -6.00
N ALA A 161 18.28 4.28 -5.96
CA ALA A 161 17.40 4.05 -7.11
C ALA A 161 17.34 5.26 -8.06
N ASN A 162 16.87 5.01 -9.28
CA ASN A 162 16.69 6.02 -10.32
C ASN A 162 15.72 7.12 -9.85
N LYS A 163 16.23 8.37 -9.82
CA LYS A 163 15.48 9.55 -9.34
C LYS A 163 14.31 9.92 -10.25
N ASP A 164 14.42 9.71 -11.55
CA ASP A 164 13.34 10.02 -12.49
C ASP A 164 12.17 9.07 -12.29
N LYS A 165 12.44 7.77 -12.08
CA LYS A 165 11.42 6.74 -11.78
C LYS A 165 10.71 7.03 -10.44
N GLN A 166 11.46 7.47 -9.42
CA GLN A 166 10.86 7.91 -8.14
C GLN A 166 10.00 9.16 -8.31
N THR A 167 10.46 10.12 -9.11
CA THR A 167 9.72 11.36 -9.42
C THR A 167 8.43 11.07 -10.21
N GLU A 168 8.47 10.12 -11.14
CA GLU A 168 7.30 9.68 -11.89
C GLU A 168 6.23 9.11 -10.94
N LEU A 169 6.62 8.18 -10.06
CA LEU A 169 5.70 7.61 -9.09
C LEU A 169 5.15 8.68 -8.13
N LEU A 170 5.99 9.61 -7.66
CA LEU A 170 5.56 10.72 -6.81
C LEU A 170 4.45 11.54 -7.49
N LYS A 171 4.67 11.95 -8.74
CA LYS A 171 3.67 12.69 -9.53
C LYS A 171 2.38 11.89 -9.72
N LEU A 172 2.48 10.59 -9.95
CA LEU A 172 1.34 9.69 -10.11
C LEU A 172 0.49 9.65 -8.83
N LEU A 173 1.13 9.46 -7.68
CA LEU A 173 0.44 9.41 -6.38
C LEU A 173 -0.18 10.78 -6.02
N MET A 174 0.53 11.87 -6.24
CA MET A 174 0.00 13.23 -6.02
C MET A 174 -1.19 13.52 -6.95
N TYR A 175 -1.14 13.09 -8.20
CA TYR A 175 -2.25 13.23 -9.14
C TYR A 175 -3.48 12.42 -8.70
N ALA A 176 -3.28 11.29 -8.01
CA ALA A 176 -4.32 10.53 -7.34
C ALA A 176 -4.81 11.18 -6.02
N ARG A 177 -4.39 12.43 -5.74
CA ARG A 177 -4.73 13.20 -4.54
C ARG A 177 -4.27 12.56 -3.23
N LEU A 178 -3.21 11.79 -3.29
CA LEU A 178 -2.52 11.27 -2.13
C LEU A 178 -1.46 12.26 -1.66
N ASN A 179 -1.30 12.37 -0.34
CA ASN A 179 -0.28 13.21 0.27
C ASN A 179 1.05 12.45 0.30
N ALA A 180 1.69 12.36 -0.87
CA ALA A 180 2.86 11.54 -1.13
C ALA A 180 4.16 12.35 -1.03
N PHE A 181 5.19 11.70 -0.51
CA PHE A 181 6.52 12.28 -0.31
C PHE A 181 7.61 11.28 -0.72
N ASN A 182 8.62 11.78 -1.41
CA ASN A 182 9.86 11.07 -1.71
C ASN A 182 11.03 11.82 -1.06
N PRO A 183 11.29 11.59 0.24
CA PRO A 183 12.33 12.29 0.99
C PRO A 183 13.73 11.82 0.59
N ALA A 184 14.73 12.68 0.75
CA ALA A 184 16.12 12.31 0.52
C ALA A 184 16.61 11.19 1.48
N ASP A 185 16.06 11.16 2.69
CA ASP A 185 16.34 10.14 3.71
C ASP A 185 15.02 9.45 4.12
N ILE A 186 14.68 8.39 3.41
CA ILE A 186 13.50 7.56 3.74
C ILE A 186 13.72 6.79 5.05
N ASP A 187 14.95 6.40 5.39
CA ASP A 187 15.24 5.64 6.60
C ASP A 187 14.85 6.43 7.85
N LEU A 188 15.11 7.73 7.86
CA LEU A 188 14.66 8.59 8.96
C LEU A 188 13.14 8.52 9.19
N HIS A 189 12.35 8.46 8.11
CA HIS A 189 10.89 8.36 8.23
C HIS A 189 10.42 6.99 8.70
N ILE A 190 11.09 5.92 8.26
CA ILE A 190 10.84 4.54 8.72
C ILE A 190 11.14 4.43 10.22
N TRP A 191 12.31 4.91 10.67
CA TRP A 191 12.71 4.88 12.08
C TRP A 191 11.78 5.71 12.97
N LYS A 192 11.41 6.93 12.55
CA LYS A 192 10.44 7.77 13.29
C LYS A 192 9.10 7.06 13.47
N LYS A 193 8.61 6.43 12.41
CA LYS A 193 7.35 5.68 12.49
C LYS A 193 7.47 4.47 13.39
N PHE A 194 8.54 3.68 13.26
CA PHE A 194 8.77 2.50 14.08
C PHE A 194 8.83 2.86 15.56
N PHE A 195 9.58 3.90 15.93
CA PHE A 195 9.66 4.39 17.30
C PHE A 195 8.27 4.77 17.85
N MET A 196 7.52 5.54 17.08
CA MET A 196 6.16 5.96 17.46
C MET A 196 5.23 4.74 17.69
N ILE A 197 5.22 3.79 16.76
CA ILE A 197 4.32 2.64 16.81
C ILE A 197 4.72 1.68 17.93
N SER A 198 6.02 1.37 18.08
CA SER A 198 6.50 0.45 19.10
C SER A 198 6.23 0.99 20.51
N THR A 199 6.48 2.28 20.72
CA THR A 199 6.17 2.95 22.01
C THR A 199 4.66 2.92 22.30
N ALA A 200 3.84 3.28 21.32
CA ALA A 200 2.38 3.25 21.49
C ALA A 200 1.87 1.83 21.75
N ALA A 201 2.35 0.84 21.00
CA ALA A 201 1.96 -0.56 21.21
C ALA A 201 2.36 -1.08 22.59
N THR A 202 3.56 -0.77 23.05
CA THR A 202 4.04 -1.14 24.38
C THR A 202 3.18 -0.51 25.48
N ALA A 203 2.91 0.79 25.37
CA ALA A 203 2.11 1.51 26.36
C ALA A 203 0.67 0.98 26.41
N THR A 204 0.00 0.86 25.26
CA THR A 204 -1.38 0.36 25.21
C THR A 204 -1.49 -1.09 25.71
N SER A 205 -0.49 -1.92 25.42
CA SER A 205 -0.45 -3.31 25.93
C SER A 205 -0.20 -3.36 27.43
N PHE A 206 0.71 -2.53 27.96
CA PHE A 206 1.04 -2.50 29.39
C PHE A 206 -0.14 -2.03 30.24
N PHE A 207 -0.79 -0.94 29.81
CA PHE A 207 -1.94 -0.38 30.53
C PHE A 207 -3.26 -1.09 30.19
N ASN A 208 -3.28 -1.94 29.15
CA ASN A 208 -4.50 -2.55 28.60
C ASN A 208 -5.59 -1.51 28.28
N GLN A 209 -5.17 -0.37 27.72
CA GLN A 209 -6.02 0.78 27.39
C GLN A 209 -5.71 1.31 25.98
N PRO A 210 -6.69 1.94 25.30
CA PRO A 210 -6.43 2.66 24.05
C PRO A 210 -5.47 3.84 24.29
N ILE A 211 -4.80 4.28 23.21
CA ILE A 211 -3.72 5.27 23.31
C ILE A 211 -4.19 6.63 23.85
N ASP A 212 -5.40 7.05 23.52
CA ASP A 212 -6.01 8.29 24.01
C ASP A 212 -6.22 8.27 25.53
N GLU A 213 -6.63 7.14 26.10
CA GLU A 213 -6.75 6.95 27.54
C GLU A 213 -5.38 6.93 28.24
N VAL A 214 -4.39 6.26 27.61
CA VAL A 214 -3.01 6.23 28.13
C VAL A 214 -2.39 7.64 28.17
N LEU A 215 -2.66 8.48 27.16
CA LEU A 215 -2.14 9.84 27.08
C LEU A 215 -2.88 10.83 27.99
N ALA A 216 -4.03 10.47 28.53
CA ALA A 216 -4.82 11.31 29.44
C ALA A 216 -4.42 11.14 30.92
N GLN A 217 -3.54 10.19 31.24
CA GLN A 217 -2.98 9.96 32.58
C GLN A 217 -1.76 10.85 32.82
#